data_520a2cc9557ef73fc8e3827fe495bea8
#
_entry.id   520a2cc9557ef73fc8e3827fe495bea8
#
_cell.length_a   1.000
_cell.length_b   1.000
_cell.length_c   1.000
_cell.angle_alpha   90.00
_cell.angle_beta   90.00
_cell.angle_gamma   90.00
#
_symmetry.space_group_name_H-M   'P 1'
#
loop_
_entity.id
_entity.type
_entity.pdbx_description
1 polymer ?
#
loop_
_entity_poly.entity_id
_entity_poly.type
_entity_poly.pdbx_seq_one_letter_code
_entity_poly.pdbx_strand_id
1 'polypeptide(L)'
;MDSSKKTVLITGSTRGIGLAFAEQYTKAGWNVIGTARADSSTEKLSALGPLKIVTMDTGDEDTIIEAARQLEGQPIDLLINNAGIGLPGDFKSITKAALLRQFEVNTIGPFLVTRSLLPNLQLASTAHGVAHVVQLSSVVGSIGSITNETAAMFKDALYGYGSSKAALNMITRALAVELSANNIVVVSVHPGYVDTDMTQGKATLKPADSVAAMASFVSKLSSESTGKFFNLDPQIPAAELPW
;
A
#
# COMPACT_ATOMS: atom_id res chain seq x y z
N MET A 1 20.09 -13.35 -13.35
CA MET A 1 19.64 -12.11 -12.67
C MET A 1 20.73 -11.73 -11.68
N ASP A 2 21.03 -10.45 -11.54
CA ASP A 2 21.97 -9.96 -10.54
C ASP A 2 21.34 -10.12 -9.16
N SER A 3 21.81 -11.12 -8.38
CA SER A 3 21.28 -11.49 -7.06
C SER A 3 21.51 -10.43 -5.98
N SER A 4 22.28 -9.37 -6.31
CA SER A 4 22.54 -8.26 -5.38
C SER A 4 21.46 -7.17 -5.44
N LYS A 5 20.59 -7.19 -6.45
CA LYS A 5 19.62 -6.13 -6.72
C LYS A 5 18.29 -6.40 -6.02
N LYS A 6 17.89 -5.52 -5.12
CA LYS A 6 16.61 -5.62 -4.39
C LYS A 6 15.41 -5.50 -5.33
N THR A 7 14.32 -6.16 -4.97
CA THR A 7 13.07 -6.17 -5.73
C THR A 7 11.93 -5.54 -4.93
N VAL A 8 11.18 -4.63 -5.55
CA VAL A 8 9.92 -4.08 -5.01
C VAL A 8 8.74 -4.53 -5.85
N LEU A 9 7.67 -4.98 -5.20
CA LEU A 9 6.37 -5.18 -5.83
C LEU A 9 5.40 -4.09 -5.36
N ILE A 10 4.69 -3.46 -6.32
CA ILE A 10 3.78 -2.35 -6.06
C ILE A 10 2.42 -2.69 -6.64
N THR A 11 1.38 -2.77 -5.78
CA THR A 11 0.02 -2.98 -6.27
C THR A 11 -0.59 -1.68 -6.79
N GLY A 12 -1.32 -1.76 -7.92
CA GLY A 12 -1.97 -0.60 -8.53
C GLY A 12 -0.99 0.45 -9.03
N SER A 13 0.04 0.05 -9.79
CA SER A 13 1.18 0.88 -10.18
C SER A 13 1.04 1.61 -11.53
N THR A 14 -0.16 1.66 -12.13
CA THR A 14 -0.37 2.27 -13.46
C THR A 14 -0.56 3.79 -13.44
N ARG A 15 -0.82 4.39 -12.26
CA ARG A 15 -1.08 5.83 -12.08
C ARG A 15 -0.86 6.27 -10.63
N GLY A 16 -0.96 7.58 -10.39
CA GLY A 16 -0.95 8.19 -9.06
C GLY A 16 0.28 7.80 -8.23
N ILE A 17 0.07 7.51 -6.94
CA ILE A 17 1.12 7.14 -5.99
C ILE A 17 1.85 5.85 -6.44
N GLY A 18 1.11 4.86 -6.96
CA GLY A 18 1.72 3.60 -7.39
C GLY A 18 2.69 3.76 -8.55
N LEU A 19 2.37 4.61 -9.55
CA LEU A 19 3.28 4.92 -10.66
C LEU A 19 4.49 5.72 -10.17
N ALA A 20 4.27 6.69 -9.28
CA ALA A 20 5.37 7.46 -8.69
C ALA A 20 6.32 6.56 -7.87
N PHE A 21 5.84 5.54 -7.17
CA PHE A 21 6.68 4.52 -6.55
C PHE A 21 7.50 3.74 -7.59
N ALA A 22 6.87 3.30 -8.69
CA ALA A 22 7.57 2.60 -9.76
C ALA A 22 8.70 3.46 -10.33
N GLU A 23 8.46 4.75 -10.59
CA GLU A 23 9.49 5.70 -11.03
C GLU A 23 10.62 5.86 -10.01
N GLN A 24 10.27 6.05 -8.74
CA GLN A 24 11.24 6.26 -7.65
C GLN A 24 12.18 5.06 -7.49
N TYR A 25 11.64 3.84 -7.43
CA TYR A 25 12.44 2.64 -7.24
C TYR A 25 13.21 2.23 -8.49
N THR A 26 12.70 2.52 -9.70
CA THR A 26 13.45 2.36 -10.95
C THR A 26 14.68 3.28 -10.96
N LYS A 27 14.51 4.57 -10.62
CA LYS A 27 15.61 5.54 -10.49
C LYS A 27 16.64 5.14 -9.42
N ALA A 28 16.16 4.51 -8.33
CA ALA A 28 17.03 3.98 -7.27
C ALA A 28 17.73 2.66 -7.65
N GLY A 29 17.51 2.14 -8.85
CA GLY A 29 18.17 0.96 -9.36
C GLY A 29 17.56 -0.37 -8.91
N TRP A 30 16.37 -0.40 -8.30
CA TRP A 30 15.69 -1.62 -7.89
C TRP A 30 15.07 -2.35 -9.09
N ASN A 31 14.87 -3.66 -8.94
CA ASN A 31 13.95 -4.39 -9.79
C ASN A 31 12.51 -4.02 -9.39
N VAL A 32 11.74 -3.49 -10.33
CA VAL A 32 10.35 -3.10 -10.09
C VAL A 32 9.40 -4.12 -10.70
N ILE A 33 8.51 -4.67 -9.88
CA ILE A 33 7.36 -5.46 -10.32
C ILE A 33 6.13 -4.61 -10.10
N GLY A 34 5.49 -4.20 -11.17
CA GLY A 34 4.24 -3.45 -11.12
C GLY A 34 3.02 -4.33 -11.31
N THR A 35 1.89 -4.00 -10.69
CA THR A 35 0.64 -4.68 -11.00
C THR A 35 -0.37 -3.74 -11.65
N ALA A 36 -1.17 -4.29 -12.54
CA ALA A 36 -2.22 -3.62 -13.27
C ALA A 36 -3.46 -4.51 -13.36
N ARG A 37 -4.66 -3.93 -13.31
CA ARG A 37 -5.86 -4.69 -13.68
C ARG A 37 -5.88 -4.91 -15.19
N ALA A 38 -6.61 -5.93 -15.63
CA ALA A 38 -6.69 -6.31 -17.06
C ALA A 38 -7.18 -5.16 -17.97
N ASP A 39 -8.02 -4.28 -17.43
CA ASP A 39 -8.60 -3.12 -18.13
C ASP A 39 -7.77 -1.84 -18.05
N SER A 40 -6.64 -1.86 -17.34
CA SER A 40 -5.81 -0.67 -17.10
C SER A 40 -4.75 -0.49 -18.19
N SER A 41 -4.55 0.76 -18.66
CA SER A 41 -3.40 1.07 -19.50
C SER A 41 -2.10 0.92 -18.71
N THR A 42 -1.15 0.19 -19.25
CA THR A 42 0.19 -0.03 -18.68
C THR A 42 1.28 0.79 -19.37
N GLU A 43 0.94 1.63 -20.34
CA GLU A 43 1.90 2.36 -21.18
C GLU A 43 2.94 3.14 -20.35
N LYS A 44 2.48 3.97 -19.41
CA LYS A 44 3.38 4.76 -18.56
C LYS A 44 4.28 3.87 -17.68
N LEU A 45 3.72 2.80 -17.14
CA LEU A 45 4.48 1.85 -16.32
C LEU A 45 5.51 1.09 -17.17
N SER A 46 5.11 0.64 -18.36
CA SER A 46 5.99 -0.06 -19.31
C SER A 46 7.17 0.81 -19.76
N ALA A 47 6.95 2.12 -19.95
CA ALA A 47 7.99 3.07 -20.32
C ALA A 47 9.11 3.21 -19.27
N LEU A 48 8.86 2.81 -18.02
CA LEU A 48 9.86 2.79 -16.95
C LEU A 48 10.83 1.59 -17.04
N GLY A 49 10.54 0.60 -17.89
CA GLY A 49 11.34 -0.62 -18.00
C GLY A 49 11.30 -1.50 -16.75
N PRO A 50 10.11 -1.79 -16.14
CA PRO A 50 10.02 -2.63 -14.96
C PRO A 50 10.52 -4.06 -15.26
N LEU A 51 10.95 -4.78 -14.22
CA LEU A 51 11.32 -6.19 -14.34
C LEU A 51 10.14 -7.02 -14.85
N LYS A 52 8.93 -6.73 -14.35
CA LYS A 52 7.71 -7.41 -14.77
C LYS A 52 6.48 -6.53 -14.49
N ILE A 53 5.45 -6.70 -15.32
CA ILE A 53 4.11 -6.22 -15.05
C ILE A 53 3.22 -7.45 -14.97
N VAL A 54 2.49 -7.62 -13.86
CA VAL A 54 1.56 -8.74 -13.66
C VAL A 54 0.12 -8.22 -13.56
N THR A 55 -0.81 -8.96 -14.14
CA THR A 55 -2.24 -8.66 -14.00
C THR A 55 -2.70 -9.06 -12.61
N MET A 56 -3.29 -8.11 -11.87
CA MET A 56 -3.82 -8.32 -10.53
C MET A 56 -4.92 -7.29 -10.23
N ASP A 57 -6.11 -7.74 -9.88
CA ASP A 57 -7.13 -6.95 -9.19
C ASP A 57 -7.15 -7.37 -7.72
N THR A 58 -6.87 -6.45 -6.81
CA THR A 58 -6.87 -6.73 -5.36
C THR A 58 -8.27 -7.02 -4.80
N GLY A 59 -9.32 -6.81 -5.57
CA GLY A 59 -10.68 -7.23 -5.26
C GLY A 59 -11.08 -8.58 -5.88
N ASP A 60 -10.13 -9.33 -6.43
CA ASP A 60 -10.36 -10.64 -7.06
C ASP A 60 -9.25 -11.60 -6.66
N GLU A 61 -9.57 -12.56 -5.78
CA GLU A 61 -8.61 -13.51 -5.21
C GLU A 61 -7.96 -14.40 -6.28
N ASP A 62 -8.69 -14.80 -7.33
CA ASP A 62 -8.15 -15.65 -8.38
C ASP A 62 -7.01 -14.95 -9.13
N THR A 63 -7.15 -13.65 -9.39
CA THR A 63 -6.09 -12.86 -10.03
C THR A 63 -4.86 -12.68 -9.13
N ILE A 64 -5.06 -12.61 -7.82
CA ILE A 64 -3.97 -12.52 -6.84
C ILE A 64 -3.18 -13.83 -6.81
N ILE A 65 -3.88 -14.98 -6.75
CA ILE A 65 -3.27 -16.31 -6.77
C ILE A 65 -2.47 -16.52 -8.06
N GLU A 66 -3.05 -16.18 -9.21
CA GLU A 66 -2.36 -16.32 -10.49
C GLU A 66 -1.13 -15.39 -10.60
N ALA A 67 -1.20 -14.17 -10.09
CA ALA A 67 -0.06 -13.26 -10.05
C ALA A 67 1.07 -13.82 -9.16
N ALA A 68 0.73 -14.38 -7.99
CA ALA A 68 1.72 -15.03 -7.11
C ALA A 68 2.37 -16.24 -7.78
N ARG A 69 1.59 -17.07 -8.50
CA ARG A 69 2.11 -18.20 -9.27
C ARG A 69 3.11 -17.75 -10.35
N GLN A 70 2.84 -16.63 -11.03
CA GLN A 70 3.77 -16.06 -12.02
C GLN A 70 5.07 -15.53 -11.41
N LEU A 71 5.09 -15.29 -10.11
CA LEU A 71 6.21 -14.77 -9.34
C LEU A 71 6.90 -15.82 -8.48
N GLU A 72 6.56 -17.10 -8.65
CA GLU A 72 7.17 -18.19 -7.89
C GLU A 72 8.70 -18.15 -8.02
N GLY A 73 9.40 -18.28 -6.88
CA GLY A 73 10.86 -18.24 -6.82
C GLY A 73 11.50 -16.86 -6.94
N GLN A 74 10.70 -15.79 -7.14
CA GLN A 74 11.22 -14.41 -7.21
C GLN A 74 11.30 -13.80 -5.80
N PRO A 75 12.48 -13.47 -5.25
CA PRO A 75 12.58 -12.73 -4.00
C PRO A 75 11.93 -11.34 -4.12
N ILE A 76 11.15 -10.93 -3.10
CA ILE A 76 10.53 -9.60 -3.00
C ILE A 76 10.96 -8.97 -1.68
N ASP A 77 11.84 -7.99 -1.75
CA ASP A 77 12.39 -7.28 -0.57
C ASP A 77 11.39 -6.29 0.02
N LEU A 78 10.53 -5.73 -0.84
CA LEU A 78 9.55 -4.73 -0.46
C LEU A 78 8.23 -4.99 -1.20
N LEU A 79 7.17 -5.24 -0.43
CA LEU A 79 5.81 -5.24 -0.93
C LEU A 79 5.13 -3.93 -0.53
N ILE A 80 4.64 -3.17 -1.51
CA ILE A 80 3.85 -1.97 -1.30
C ILE A 80 2.41 -2.25 -1.70
N ASN A 81 1.54 -2.47 -0.74
CA ASN A 81 0.10 -2.57 -0.93
C ASN A 81 -0.49 -1.15 -1.08
N ASN A 82 -0.39 -0.63 -2.31
CA ASN A 82 -0.84 0.71 -2.66
C ASN A 82 -2.25 0.73 -3.26
N ALA A 83 -2.68 -0.32 -3.96
CA ALA A 83 -4.00 -0.36 -4.57
C ALA A 83 -5.10 -0.06 -3.55
N GLY A 84 -6.04 0.79 -3.94
CA GLY A 84 -7.15 1.18 -3.08
C GLY A 84 -8.18 2.01 -3.83
N ILE A 85 -9.38 2.06 -3.28
CA ILE A 85 -10.50 2.85 -3.79
C ILE A 85 -11.12 3.68 -2.66
N GLY A 86 -11.69 4.84 -3.03
CA GLY A 86 -12.54 5.66 -2.17
C GLY A 86 -13.88 5.87 -2.85
N LEU A 87 -14.95 5.35 -2.27
CA LEU A 87 -16.32 5.58 -2.73
C LEU A 87 -16.99 6.50 -1.72
N PRO A 88 -17.45 7.70 -2.15
CA PRO A 88 -18.02 8.66 -1.23
C PRO A 88 -19.37 8.21 -0.69
N GLY A 89 -19.69 8.62 0.51
CA GLY A 89 -20.98 8.39 1.13
C GLY A 89 -20.97 8.71 2.62
N ASP A 90 -21.91 9.54 3.03
CA ASP A 90 -22.13 9.88 4.43
C ASP A 90 -23.05 8.87 5.14
N PHE A 91 -23.36 9.13 6.40
CA PHE A 91 -24.25 8.27 7.22
C PHE A 91 -25.60 7.96 6.57
N LYS A 92 -26.14 8.86 5.76
CA LYS A 92 -27.47 8.71 5.15
C LYS A 92 -27.42 8.10 3.75
N SER A 93 -26.29 8.18 3.06
CA SER A 93 -26.16 7.87 1.63
C SER A 93 -25.29 6.66 1.32
N ILE A 94 -24.38 6.26 2.22
CA ILE A 94 -23.50 5.11 1.97
C ILE A 94 -24.30 3.81 1.80
N THR A 95 -24.02 3.06 0.72
CA THR A 95 -24.70 1.81 0.45
C THR A 95 -23.91 0.60 0.96
N LYS A 96 -24.60 -0.52 1.23
CA LYS A 96 -23.95 -1.80 1.57
C LYS A 96 -22.95 -2.21 0.49
N ALA A 97 -23.30 -2.06 -0.78
CA ALA A 97 -22.40 -2.40 -1.89
C ALA A 97 -21.12 -1.57 -1.88
N ALA A 98 -21.21 -0.26 -1.64
CA ALA A 98 -20.06 0.62 -1.52
C ALA A 98 -19.18 0.29 -0.31
N LEU A 99 -19.79 -0.08 0.82
CA LEU A 99 -19.06 -0.56 2.00
C LEU A 99 -18.27 -1.84 1.67
N LEU A 100 -18.96 -2.87 1.19
CA LEU A 100 -18.35 -4.16 0.88
C LEU A 100 -17.21 -4.02 -0.13
N ARG A 101 -17.41 -3.24 -1.20
CA ARG A 101 -16.36 -3.05 -2.23
C ARG A 101 -15.11 -2.37 -1.68
N GLN A 102 -15.26 -1.42 -0.76
CA GLN A 102 -14.12 -0.76 -0.13
C GLN A 102 -13.37 -1.71 0.82
N PHE A 103 -14.07 -2.53 1.59
CA PHE A 103 -13.44 -3.56 2.42
C PHE A 103 -12.73 -4.62 1.58
N GLU A 104 -13.34 -5.07 0.52
CA GLU A 104 -12.76 -6.05 -0.41
C GLU A 104 -11.42 -5.56 -0.97
N VAL A 105 -11.40 -4.36 -1.54
CA VAL A 105 -10.19 -3.81 -2.19
C VAL A 105 -9.17 -3.28 -1.20
N ASN A 106 -9.59 -2.55 -0.15
CA ASN A 106 -8.68 -1.82 0.72
C ASN A 106 -8.18 -2.64 1.93
N THR A 107 -8.85 -3.74 2.27
CA THR A 107 -8.59 -4.52 3.49
C THR A 107 -8.26 -5.97 3.14
N ILE A 108 -9.21 -6.67 2.53
CA ILE A 108 -9.08 -8.10 2.20
C ILE A 108 -8.01 -8.29 1.13
N GLY A 109 -8.01 -7.47 0.08
CA GLY A 109 -7.01 -7.53 -0.99
C GLY A 109 -5.57 -7.46 -0.49
N PRO A 110 -5.14 -6.43 0.25
CA PRO A 110 -3.80 -6.34 0.83
C PRO A 110 -3.42 -7.53 1.71
N PHE A 111 -4.37 -8.08 2.48
CA PHE A 111 -4.16 -9.31 3.24
C PHE A 111 -3.87 -10.50 2.32
N LEU A 112 -4.71 -10.72 1.31
CA LEU A 112 -4.57 -11.82 0.36
C LEU A 112 -3.28 -11.71 -0.45
N VAL A 113 -2.93 -10.50 -0.92
CA VAL A 113 -1.67 -10.25 -1.63
C VAL A 113 -0.48 -10.59 -0.74
N THR A 114 -0.47 -10.12 0.52
CA THR A 114 0.62 -10.41 1.47
C THR A 114 0.72 -11.91 1.74
N ARG A 115 -0.40 -12.60 1.95
CA ARG A 115 -0.48 -14.04 2.17
C ARG A 115 0.05 -14.84 0.98
N SER A 116 -0.40 -14.49 -0.23
CA SER A 116 -0.01 -15.20 -1.45
C SER A 116 1.46 -14.99 -1.83
N LEU A 117 2.05 -13.84 -1.47
CA LEU A 117 3.45 -13.50 -1.71
C LEU A 117 4.36 -13.80 -0.52
N LEU A 118 3.85 -14.44 0.55
CA LEU A 118 4.67 -14.78 1.72
C LEU A 118 5.92 -15.60 1.36
N PRO A 119 5.87 -16.61 0.48
CA PRO A 119 7.08 -17.33 0.06
C PRO A 119 8.15 -16.41 -0.57
N ASN A 120 7.72 -15.41 -1.36
CA ASN A 120 8.62 -14.45 -2.01
C ASN A 120 9.29 -13.50 -1.00
N LEU A 121 8.53 -13.05 0.02
CA LEU A 121 9.04 -12.25 1.13
C LEU A 121 10.04 -13.05 1.99
N GLN A 122 9.75 -14.33 2.26
CA GLN A 122 10.65 -15.22 2.99
C GLN A 122 11.95 -15.50 2.21
N LEU A 123 11.88 -15.65 0.90
CA LEU A 123 13.08 -15.76 0.05
C LEU A 123 13.96 -14.51 0.19
N ALA A 124 13.37 -13.32 0.14
CA ALA A 124 14.12 -12.07 0.28
C ALA A 124 14.68 -11.89 1.70
N SER A 125 13.91 -12.17 2.74
CA SER A 125 14.39 -12.07 4.13
C SER A 125 15.55 -13.03 4.40
N THR A 126 15.53 -14.23 3.81
CA THR A 126 16.61 -15.20 3.88
C THR A 126 17.85 -14.71 3.13
N ALA A 127 17.69 -14.15 1.94
CA ALA A 127 18.79 -13.70 1.09
C ALA A 127 19.44 -12.39 1.57
N HIS A 128 18.63 -11.44 2.07
CA HIS A 128 19.04 -10.07 2.35
C HIS A 128 18.85 -9.66 3.82
N GLY A 129 18.45 -10.59 4.69
CA GLY A 129 18.31 -10.41 6.14
C GLY A 129 16.94 -9.87 6.60
N VAL A 130 16.23 -9.14 5.75
CA VAL A 130 14.91 -8.56 6.07
C VAL A 130 14.08 -8.34 4.80
N ALA A 131 12.76 -8.51 4.92
CA ALA A 131 11.79 -8.03 3.93
C ALA A 131 10.80 -7.08 4.58
N HIS A 132 10.15 -6.24 3.77
CA HIS A 132 9.24 -5.21 4.24
C HIS A 132 7.88 -5.29 3.55
N VAL A 133 6.82 -5.05 4.31
CA VAL A 133 5.46 -4.88 3.80
C VAL A 133 4.95 -3.52 4.25
N VAL A 134 4.64 -2.67 3.29
CA VAL A 134 4.08 -1.33 3.52
C VAL A 134 2.63 -1.32 3.08
N GLN A 135 1.73 -1.10 4.03
CA GLN A 135 0.31 -0.94 3.78
C GLN A 135 -0.01 0.55 3.62
N LEU A 136 -0.41 1.01 2.44
CA LEU A 136 -0.89 2.38 2.29
C LEU A 136 -2.25 2.53 2.95
N SER A 137 -2.22 3.09 4.15
CA SER A 137 -3.39 3.44 4.94
C SER A 137 -3.75 4.93 4.78
N SER A 138 -4.46 5.48 5.73
CA SER A 138 -4.88 6.88 5.74
C SER A 138 -5.13 7.35 7.17
N VAL A 139 -4.88 8.63 7.45
CA VAL A 139 -5.27 9.24 8.72
C VAL A 139 -6.76 9.05 9.03
N VAL A 140 -7.61 8.97 8.01
CA VAL A 140 -9.04 8.67 8.16
C VAL A 140 -9.30 7.27 8.73
N GLY A 141 -8.33 6.35 8.61
CA GLY A 141 -8.36 5.02 9.24
C GLY A 141 -7.79 4.98 10.67
N SER A 142 -7.31 6.10 11.19
CA SER A 142 -6.87 6.22 12.59
C SER A 142 -8.08 6.50 13.49
N ILE A 143 -8.54 5.50 14.24
CA ILE A 143 -9.71 5.63 15.11
C ILE A 143 -9.49 6.73 16.16
N GLY A 144 -8.29 6.78 16.75
CA GLY A 144 -7.93 7.78 17.74
C GLY A 144 -7.81 9.21 17.20
N SER A 145 -7.67 9.38 15.87
CA SER A 145 -7.63 10.69 15.22
C SER A 145 -9.03 11.23 14.85
N ILE A 146 -10.09 10.44 14.98
CA ILE A 146 -11.46 10.88 14.68
C ILE A 146 -12.06 11.52 15.92
N THR A 147 -12.09 12.83 15.93
CA THR A 147 -12.68 13.68 16.98
C THR A 147 -13.86 14.48 16.43
N ASN A 148 -14.58 15.20 17.29
CA ASN A 148 -15.65 16.12 16.84
C ASN A 148 -15.12 17.19 15.87
N GLU A 149 -13.85 17.59 16.01
CA GLU A 149 -13.21 18.60 15.16
C GLU A 149 -12.81 18.04 13.80
N THR A 150 -12.20 16.82 13.77
CA THR A 150 -11.72 16.20 12.54
C THR A 150 -12.80 15.46 11.76
N ALA A 151 -13.86 15.00 12.40
CA ALA A 151 -14.95 14.26 11.76
C ALA A 151 -15.65 15.06 10.65
N ALA A 152 -15.76 16.38 10.81
CA ALA A 152 -16.34 17.24 9.78
C ALA A 152 -15.50 17.31 8.51
N MET A 153 -14.17 17.22 8.63
CA MET A 153 -13.24 17.23 7.49
C MET A 153 -13.33 15.94 6.67
N PHE A 154 -13.64 14.82 7.32
CA PHE A 154 -13.65 13.49 6.70
C PHE A 154 -15.04 12.94 6.42
N LYS A 155 -16.09 13.76 6.56
CA LYS A 155 -17.50 13.36 6.59
C LYS A 155 -17.90 12.29 5.57
N ASP A 156 -17.53 12.47 4.28
CA ASP A 156 -17.94 11.57 3.21
C ASP A 156 -17.03 10.33 3.05
N ALA A 157 -15.97 10.25 3.86
CA ALA A 157 -14.98 9.18 3.82
C ALA A 157 -15.02 8.25 5.06
N LEU A 158 -15.70 8.64 6.14
CA LEU A 158 -15.61 7.93 7.43
C LEU A 158 -16.12 6.49 7.35
N TYR A 159 -17.36 6.30 6.87
CA TYR A 159 -18.05 5.01 6.98
C TYR A 159 -17.53 3.95 6.01
N GLY A 160 -17.16 4.32 4.79
CA GLY A 160 -16.65 3.37 3.80
C GLY A 160 -15.12 3.30 3.83
N TYR A 161 -14.49 4.37 3.37
CA TYR A 161 -13.04 4.41 3.23
C TYR A 161 -12.31 4.35 4.58
N GLY A 162 -12.69 5.18 5.55
CA GLY A 162 -12.07 5.22 6.87
C GLY A 162 -12.15 3.89 7.60
N SER A 163 -13.35 3.28 7.68
CA SER A 163 -13.51 1.98 8.31
C SER A 163 -12.73 0.86 7.60
N SER A 164 -12.62 0.89 6.26
CA SER A 164 -11.79 -0.07 5.52
C SER A 164 -10.29 0.12 5.82
N LYS A 165 -9.82 1.37 6.00
CA LYS A 165 -8.43 1.64 6.36
C LYS A 165 -8.14 1.34 7.83
N ALA A 166 -9.10 1.51 8.73
CA ALA A 166 -8.99 1.05 10.12
C ALA A 166 -8.88 -0.49 10.20
N ALA A 167 -9.67 -1.21 9.39
CA ALA A 167 -9.56 -2.65 9.27
C ALA A 167 -8.20 -3.08 8.67
N LEU A 168 -7.67 -2.36 7.68
CA LEU A 168 -6.32 -2.58 7.16
C LEU A 168 -5.25 -2.36 8.25
N ASN A 169 -5.42 -1.36 9.11
CA ASN A 169 -4.54 -1.10 10.25
C ASN A 169 -4.54 -2.29 11.24
N MET A 170 -5.71 -2.87 11.53
CA MET A 170 -5.78 -4.08 12.35
C MET A 170 -5.09 -5.27 11.68
N ILE A 171 -5.27 -5.48 10.38
CA ILE A 171 -4.57 -6.51 9.62
C ILE A 171 -3.05 -6.27 9.64
N THR A 172 -2.60 -5.03 9.50
CA THR A 172 -1.18 -4.67 9.62
C THR A 172 -0.62 -5.11 10.96
N ARG A 173 -1.34 -4.84 12.05
CA ARG A 173 -0.93 -5.23 13.41
C ARG A 173 -0.85 -6.74 13.58
N ALA A 174 -1.84 -7.48 13.07
CA ALA A 174 -1.88 -8.94 13.11
C ALA A 174 -0.71 -9.55 12.30
N LEU A 175 -0.51 -9.10 11.06
CA LEU A 175 0.59 -9.56 10.21
C LEU A 175 1.96 -9.24 10.83
N ALA A 176 2.12 -8.10 11.48
CA ALA A 176 3.37 -7.72 12.14
C ALA A 176 3.73 -8.71 13.27
N VAL A 177 2.75 -9.20 14.02
CA VAL A 177 2.96 -10.23 15.05
C VAL A 177 3.28 -11.59 14.40
N GLU A 178 2.47 -11.99 13.42
CA GLU A 178 2.59 -13.29 12.73
C GLU A 178 3.93 -13.45 12.00
N LEU A 179 4.38 -12.39 11.30
CA LEU A 179 5.53 -12.46 10.41
C LEU A 179 6.86 -12.04 11.05
N SER A 180 6.85 -11.63 12.33
CA SER A 180 8.06 -11.17 13.03
C SER A 180 9.17 -12.20 13.07
N ALA A 181 8.82 -13.48 13.29
CA ALA A 181 9.77 -14.59 13.32
C ALA A 181 10.45 -14.87 11.95
N ASN A 182 9.89 -14.34 10.87
CA ASN A 182 10.43 -14.48 9.52
C ASN A 182 11.31 -13.29 9.10
N ASN A 183 11.64 -12.36 10.00
CA ASN A 183 12.31 -11.08 9.71
C ASN A 183 11.57 -10.27 8.62
N ILE A 184 10.24 -10.23 8.69
CA ILE A 184 9.40 -9.43 7.82
C ILE A 184 8.80 -8.29 8.65
N VAL A 185 9.14 -7.06 8.30
CA VAL A 185 8.65 -5.83 8.94
C VAL A 185 7.38 -5.39 8.23
N VAL A 186 6.29 -5.22 8.97
CA VAL A 186 4.98 -4.82 8.41
C VAL A 186 4.53 -3.52 9.06
N VAL A 187 4.26 -2.48 8.25
CA VAL A 187 3.86 -1.15 8.72
C VAL A 187 2.66 -0.61 7.95
N SER A 188 1.84 0.22 8.62
CA SER A 188 0.88 1.09 7.96
C SER A 188 1.48 2.49 7.78
N VAL A 189 1.16 3.14 6.63
CA VAL A 189 1.66 4.48 6.32
C VAL A 189 0.51 5.34 5.80
N HIS A 190 0.37 6.55 6.36
CA HIS A 190 -0.43 7.61 5.77
C HIS A 190 0.46 8.42 4.81
N PRO A 191 0.15 8.45 3.49
CA PRO A 191 0.99 9.09 2.48
C PRO A 191 0.86 10.62 2.41
N GLY A 192 -0.05 11.22 3.21
CA GLY A 192 -0.52 12.59 3.07
C GLY A 192 -1.76 12.72 2.18
N TYR A 193 -2.25 13.96 2.04
CA TYR A 193 -3.34 14.28 1.13
C TYR A 193 -2.79 14.55 -0.26
N VAL A 194 -2.71 13.50 -1.08
CA VAL A 194 -1.96 13.46 -2.35
C VAL A 194 -2.87 13.72 -3.55
N ASP A 195 -2.40 14.56 -4.49
CA ASP A 195 -3.09 14.89 -5.75
C ASP A 195 -3.11 13.68 -6.70
N THR A 196 -4.26 13.02 -6.74
CA THR A 196 -4.55 11.83 -7.54
C THR A 196 -5.99 11.89 -8.06
N ASP A 197 -6.36 10.96 -8.92
CA ASP A 197 -7.76 10.84 -9.38
C ASP A 197 -8.73 10.65 -8.21
N MET A 198 -8.31 9.97 -7.14
CA MET A 198 -9.14 9.76 -5.94
C MET A 198 -9.48 11.07 -5.23
N THR A 199 -8.56 12.03 -5.21
CA THR A 199 -8.75 13.34 -4.58
C THR A 199 -9.32 14.39 -5.53
N GLN A 200 -9.48 14.05 -6.82
CA GLN A 200 -10.11 14.90 -7.84
C GLN A 200 -9.49 16.32 -7.92
N GLY A 201 -8.16 16.43 -7.77
CA GLY A 201 -7.46 17.71 -7.82
C GLY A 201 -7.64 18.60 -6.59
N LYS A 202 -8.27 18.10 -5.51
CA LYS A 202 -8.47 18.88 -4.27
C LYS A 202 -7.22 18.87 -3.37
N ALA A 203 -6.28 17.97 -3.61
CA ALA A 203 -5.06 17.86 -2.85
C ALA A 203 -3.91 18.66 -3.49
N THR A 204 -2.95 19.09 -2.66
CA THR A 204 -1.81 19.91 -3.10
C THR A 204 -0.50 19.16 -3.09
N LEU A 205 -0.38 18.10 -2.29
CA LEU A 205 0.85 17.29 -2.22
C LEU A 205 1.00 16.46 -3.49
N LYS A 206 2.11 16.63 -4.20
CA LYS A 206 2.35 15.87 -5.44
C LYS A 206 2.72 14.41 -5.14
N PRO A 207 2.32 13.44 -5.99
CA PRO A 207 2.68 12.04 -5.82
C PRO A 207 4.19 11.80 -5.68
N ALA A 208 5.01 12.52 -6.44
CA ALA A 208 6.46 12.42 -6.37
C ALA A 208 7.03 12.83 -5.00
N ASP A 209 6.52 13.90 -4.41
CA ASP A 209 6.99 14.40 -3.11
C ASP A 209 6.58 13.45 -1.97
N SER A 210 5.32 12.99 -1.99
CA SER A 210 4.83 11.98 -1.06
C SER A 210 5.65 10.69 -1.13
N VAL A 211 5.92 10.20 -2.35
CA VAL A 211 6.71 8.98 -2.57
C VAL A 211 8.16 9.16 -2.16
N ALA A 212 8.78 10.31 -2.41
CA ALA A 212 10.15 10.58 -1.96
C ALA A 212 10.24 10.49 -0.42
N ALA A 213 9.27 11.07 0.30
CA ALA A 213 9.20 10.97 1.75
C ALA A 213 9.02 9.51 2.21
N MET A 214 8.08 8.77 1.58
CA MET A 214 7.84 7.36 1.91
C MET A 214 9.05 6.47 1.61
N ALA A 215 9.73 6.64 0.48
CA ALA A 215 10.92 5.86 0.13
C ALA A 215 12.08 6.13 1.11
N SER A 216 12.28 7.40 1.48
CA SER A 216 13.25 7.77 2.53
C SER A 216 12.90 7.14 3.88
N PHE A 217 11.62 7.10 4.26
CA PHE A 217 11.16 6.46 5.48
C PHE A 217 11.38 4.94 5.43
N VAL A 218 10.98 4.28 4.34
CA VAL A 218 11.12 2.83 4.15
C VAL A 218 12.58 2.38 4.26
N SER A 219 13.52 3.19 3.77
CA SER A 219 14.96 2.88 3.86
C SER A 219 15.51 2.84 5.30
N LYS A 220 14.76 3.36 6.27
CA LYS A 220 15.13 3.44 7.71
C LYS A 220 14.32 2.49 8.58
N LEU A 221 13.43 1.68 7.99
CA LEU A 221 12.64 0.72 8.74
C LEU A 221 13.54 -0.32 9.42
N SER A 222 13.20 -0.65 10.64
CA SER A 222 13.84 -1.70 11.44
C SER A 222 12.78 -2.62 12.06
N SER A 223 13.20 -3.67 12.75
CA SER A 223 12.31 -4.55 13.50
C SER A 223 11.44 -3.79 14.52
N GLU A 224 11.95 -2.69 15.08
CA GLU A 224 11.20 -1.84 16.03
C GLU A 224 10.07 -1.05 15.37
N SER A 225 10.09 -0.93 14.05
CA SER A 225 9.05 -0.26 13.28
C SER A 225 7.82 -1.14 13.04
N THR A 226 7.96 -2.47 13.18
CA THR A 226 6.89 -3.41 12.82
C THR A 226 5.65 -3.21 13.68
N GLY A 227 4.49 -3.28 13.05
CA GLY A 227 3.20 -3.13 13.73
C GLY A 227 2.87 -1.69 14.14
N LYS A 228 3.49 -0.67 13.54
CA LYS A 228 3.21 0.74 13.80
C LYS A 228 2.51 1.41 12.62
N PHE A 229 1.84 2.53 12.90
CA PHE A 229 1.16 3.35 11.92
C PHE A 229 1.85 4.72 11.82
N PHE A 230 2.53 4.98 10.72
CA PHE A 230 3.32 6.18 10.51
C PHE A 230 2.59 7.22 9.66
N ASN A 231 2.83 8.47 9.98
CA ASN A 231 2.38 9.62 9.21
C ASN A 231 3.54 10.19 8.40
N LEU A 232 3.30 10.41 7.11
CA LEU A 232 4.24 11.10 6.21
C LEU A 232 3.63 12.33 5.56
N ASP A 233 2.49 12.81 6.08
CA ASP A 233 1.91 14.10 5.71
C ASP A 233 2.67 15.22 6.45
N PRO A 234 3.36 16.13 5.75
CA PRO A 234 4.08 17.23 6.39
C PRO A 234 3.16 18.23 7.11
N GLN A 235 1.86 18.18 6.85
CA GLN A 235 0.87 19.06 7.50
C GLN A 235 0.39 18.51 8.86
N ILE A 236 0.64 17.23 9.15
CA ILE A 236 0.29 16.59 10.42
C ILE A 236 1.58 16.43 11.25
N PRO A 237 1.70 17.08 12.42
CA PRO A 237 2.96 17.10 13.16
C PRO A 237 3.33 15.76 13.81
N ALA A 238 2.38 14.84 14.00
CA ALA A 238 2.63 13.54 14.60
C ALA A 238 3.36 12.61 13.63
N ALA A 239 4.51 12.06 14.00
CA ALA A 239 5.25 11.09 13.18
C ALA A 239 4.60 9.69 13.20
N GLU A 240 3.96 9.31 14.30
CA GLU A 240 3.21 8.06 14.49
C GLU A 240 1.76 8.40 14.82
N LEU A 241 0.82 7.77 14.13
CA LEU A 241 -0.62 7.98 14.36
C LEU A 241 -1.14 6.95 15.36
N PRO A 242 -2.11 7.32 16.20
CA PRO A 242 -2.83 6.35 17.01
C PRO A 242 -3.64 5.41 16.10
N TRP A 243 -3.86 4.20 16.59
CA TRP A 243 -4.72 3.22 15.91
C TRP A 243 -6.18 3.65 15.87
#